data_2362963c93bca1b741e888162bd8360e
#
_entry.id   2362963c93bca1b741e888162bd8360e
#
_cell.length_a   1.000
_cell.length_b   1.000
_cell.length_c   1.000
_cell.angle_alpha   90.00
_cell.angle_beta   90.00
_cell.angle_gamma   90.00
#
_symmetry.space_group_name_H-M   'P 1'
#
loop_
_entity.id
_entity.type
_entity.pdbx_description
1 polymer ?
#
loop_
_entity_poly.entity_id
_entity_poly.type
_entity_poly.pdbx_seq_one_letter_code
_entity_poly.pdbx_strand_id
1 'polypeptide(L)'
;MIDTNTLATIITALAGQQQAAPATTGATVAANMIGKYAIIRSRNEGINAGTIIAADHTGVIIENARRIWYHEPADKSQSWYEGVAISGLSSDSKISGSVAQKAIIEDYSVTLCTDVAQESIEAAPAHAQS
;
A
#
# COMPACT_ATOMS: atom_id res chain seq x y z
N MET A 1 23.97 -33.64 -24.00
CA MET A 1 24.07 -33.03 -23.73
C MET A 1 24.12 -32.68 -22.83
N ILE A 2 24.22 -32.45 -22.29
CA ILE A 2 24.13 -32.08 -21.39
C ILE A 2 23.65 -31.74 -21.49
N ASP A 3 23.54 -31.92 -21.58
CA ASP A 3 23.03 -31.61 -21.72
C ASP A 3 22.59 -30.63 -21.70
N THR A 4 22.25 -30.40 -22.53
CA THR A 4 21.76 -29.31 -22.46
C THR A 4 20.74 -29.41 -21.72
N ASN A 5 20.26 -30.41 -21.57
CA ASN A 5 19.32 -30.59 -20.77
C ASN A 5 19.78 -30.44 -19.51
N THR A 6 20.79 -30.94 -19.21
CA THR A 6 21.27 -30.75 -17.96
C THR A 6 21.56 -29.33 -17.79
N LEU A 7 22.04 -28.71 -18.74
CA LEU A 7 22.32 -27.36 -18.62
C LEU A 7 21.10 -26.56 -18.44
N ALA A 8 20.15 -26.82 -19.22
CA ALA A 8 18.94 -26.10 -19.12
C ALA A 8 18.33 -26.35 -17.78
N THR A 9 18.43 -27.53 -17.30
CA THR A 9 17.90 -27.83 -16.05
C THR A 9 18.63 -27.12 -15.00
N ILE A 10 19.87 -27.04 -15.12
CA ILE A 10 20.60 -26.35 -14.14
C ILE A 10 20.28 -24.92 -14.16
N ILE A 11 20.17 -24.38 -15.29
CA ILE A 11 19.85 -23.02 -15.36
C ILE A 11 18.52 -22.74 -14.82
N THR A 12 17.60 -23.59 -15.13
CA THR A 12 16.30 -23.43 -14.63
C THR A 12 16.29 -23.58 -13.16
N ALA A 13 16.97 -24.54 -12.70
CA ALA A 13 16.99 -24.76 -11.31
C ALA A 13 17.62 -23.61 -10.66
N LEU A 14 18.63 -23.07 -11.27
CA LEU A 14 19.22 -21.99 -10.64
C LEU A 14 18.35 -20.85 -10.67
N ALA A 15 17.76 -20.62 -11.76
CA ALA A 15 16.90 -19.51 -11.85
C ALA A 15 15.76 -19.72 -10.95
N GLY A 16 15.32 -20.88 -10.96
CA GLY A 16 14.23 -21.09 -10.16
C GLY A 16 14.56 -21.11 -8.79
N GLN A 17 15.60 -21.61 -8.53
CA GLN A 17 15.79 -21.73 -7.32
C GLN A 17 16.21 -20.72 -6.75
N GLN A 18 16.49 -20.12 -7.33
CA GLN A 18 16.81 -19.24 -6.75
C GLN A 18 15.85 -18.66 -6.34
N GLN A 19 14.96 -19.00 -6.55
CA GLN A 19 14.07 -18.50 -6.08
C GLN A 19 13.70 -18.86 -5.05
N ALA A 20 13.81 -19.60 -4.84
CA ALA A 20 13.33 -19.95 -3.86
C ALA A 20 13.69 -19.49 -2.85
N ALA A 21 13.89 -19.49 -2.57
CA ALA A 21 14.05 -19.19 -1.63
C ALA A 21 14.11 -18.41 -1.30
N PRO A 22 14.19 -18.10 -1.34
CA PRO A 22 14.23 -17.27 -0.81
C PRO A 22 13.43 -16.77 -0.59
N ALA A 23 12.93 -17.10 -0.83
CA ALA A 23 12.17 -16.67 -0.66
C ALA A 23 12.00 -16.06 0.23
N THR A 24 11.80 -16.27 0.70
CA THR A 24 11.62 -15.71 1.67
C THR A 24 12.45 -14.86 1.84
N THR A 25 13.22 -15.13 1.47
CA THR A 25 14.09 -14.35 1.72
C THR A 25 13.83 -13.16 1.13
N GLY A 26 14.05 -12.15 1.47
CA GLY A 26 13.78 -10.92 0.97
C GLY A 26 12.37 -10.53 0.95
N ALA A 27 11.53 -11.45 1.14
CA ALA A 27 10.13 -11.11 1.16
C ALA A 27 9.83 -10.55 2.50
N THR A 28 9.60 -9.29 2.58
CA THR A 28 9.26 -8.63 3.83
C THR A 28 7.75 -8.54 3.93
N VAL A 29 7.26 -8.26 5.14
CA VAL A 29 5.84 -8.05 5.32
C VAL A 29 5.40 -6.90 4.44
N ALA A 30 6.19 -5.84 4.39
CA ALA A 30 5.85 -4.69 3.57
C ALA A 30 5.77 -5.04 2.09
N ALA A 31 6.68 -5.86 1.60
CA ALA A 31 6.68 -6.23 0.19
C ALA A 31 5.44 -7.00 -0.20
N ASN A 32 4.82 -7.69 0.74
CA ASN A 32 3.61 -8.42 0.44
C ASN A 32 2.41 -7.52 0.22
N MET A 33 2.54 -6.25 0.49
CA MET A 33 1.45 -5.30 0.31
C MET A 33 1.49 -4.62 -1.05
N ILE A 34 2.52 -4.87 -1.85
CA ILE A 34 2.65 -4.23 -3.16
C ILE A 34 1.47 -4.61 -4.04
N GLY A 35 0.91 -3.63 -4.70
CA GLY A 35 -0.24 -3.79 -5.56
C GLY A 35 -1.57 -3.59 -4.86
N LYS A 36 -1.57 -3.38 -3.55
CA LYS A 36 -2.80 -3.24 -2.80
C LYS A 36 -3.07 -1.79 -2.45
N TYR A 37 -4.33 -1.46 -2.36
CA TYR A 37 -4.74 -0.12 -1.94
C TYR A 37 -4.81 -0.11 -0.42
N ALA A 38 -4.20 0.86 0.19
CA ALA A 38 -4.06 0.86 1.65
C ALA A 38 -3.98 2.26 2.22
N ILE A 39 -4.22 2.33 3.52
CA ILE A 39 -3.97 3.53 4.28
C ILE A 39 -2.60 3.37 4.90
N ILE A 40 -1.76 4.38 4.68
CA ILE A 40 -0.41 4.41 5.22
C ILE A 40 -0.37 5.50 6.28
N ARG A 41 0.01 5.10 7.48
CA ARG A 41 0.13 6.05 8.56
C ARG A 41 1.59 6.18 8.95
N SER A 42 2.06 7.38 9.06
CA SER A 42 3.43 7.62 9.49
C SER A 42 3.48 8.84 10.39
N ARG A 43 4.60 9.00 11.05
CA ARG A 43 4.72 10.03 12.07
C ARG A 43 4.67 11.43 11.49
N ASN A 44 5.42 11.68 10.46
CA ASN A 44 5.51 13.02 9.90
C ASN A 44 4.55 13.27 8.77
N GLU A 45 4.18 12.24 8.05
CA GLU A 45 3.30 12.41 6.90
C GLU A 45 1.83 12.17 7.23
N GLY A 46 1.56 11.69 8.44
CA GLY A 46 0.18 11.49 8.86
C GLY A 46 -0.46 10.31 8.15
N ILE A 47 -1.66 10.51 7.66
CA ILE A 47 -2.46 9.46 7.05
C ILE A 47 -2.58 9.72 5.57
N ASN A 48 -2.15 8.74 4.77
CA ASN A 48 -2.22 8.81 3.32
C ASN A 48 -2.87 7.54 2.80
N ALA A 49 -3.51 7.61 1.67
CA ALA A 49 -4.09 6.43 1.04
C ALA A 49 -3.63 6.36 -0.41
N GLY A 50 -3.38 5.17 -0.88
CA GLY A 50 -2.97 4.98 -2.26
C GLY A 50 -2.64 3.53 -2.53
N THR A 51 -2.27 3.24 -3.76
CA THR A 51 -1.86 1.90 -4.16
C THR A 51 -0.37 1.77 -3.94
N ILE A 52 0.03 0.75 -3.24
CA ILE A 52 1.44 0.52 -2.92
C ILE A 52 2.14 -0.03 -4.13
N ILE A 53 3.18 0.63 -4.60
CA ILE A 53 3.95 0.15 -5.73
C ILE A 53 5.36 -0.28 -5.34
N ALA A 54 5.81 0.09 -4.18
CA ALA A 54 7.09 -0.37 -3.64
C ALA A 54 7.06 -0.21 -2.14
N ALA A 55 7.63 -1.16 -1.42
CA ALA A 55 7.61 -1.10 0.04
C ALA A 55 8.71 -1.97 0.62
N ASP A 56 9.42 -1.44 1.58
CA ASP A 56 10.38 -2.21 2.36
C ASP A 56 10.53 -1.53 3.72
N HIS A 57 11.50 -1.95 4.50
CA HIS A 57 11.64 -1.40 5.84
C HIS A 57 12.13 0.05 5.86
N THR A 58 12.54 0.59 4.73
CA THR A 58 13.02 1.96 4.68
C THR A 58 11.95 2.95 4.25
N GLY A 59 10.87 2.46 3.66
CA GLY A 59 9.82 3.36 3.22
C GLY A 59 8.85 2.69 2.27
N VAL A 60 7.90 3.49 1.81
CA VAL A 60 6.86 3.00 0.92
C VAL A 60 6.61 4.05 -0.16
N ILE A 61 6.32 3.58 -1.37
CA ILE A 61 5.90 4.47 -2.45
C ILE A 61 4.48 4.11 -2.81
N ILE A 62 3.62 5.10 -2.83
CA ILE A 62 2.24 4.90 -3.19
C ILE A 62 1.87 5.77 -4.39
N GLU A 63 0.96 5.23 -5.19
CA GLU A 63 0.50 5.85 -6.41
C GLU A 63 -0.89 6.42 -6.19
N ASN A 64 -1.18 7.53 -6.83
CA ASN A 64 -2.45 8.24 -6.65
C ASN A 64 -2.69 8.51 -5.18
N ALA A 65 -1.68 9.06 -4.53
CA ALA A 65 -1.69 9.25 -3.10
C ALA A 65 -2.55 10.43 -2.70
N ARG A 66 -3.34 10.24 -1.67
CA ARG A 66 -4.18 11.28 -1.11
C ARG A 66 -3.95 11.37 0.38
N ARG A 67 -3.77 12.57 0.88
CA ARG A 67 -3.57 12.74 2.31
C ARG A 67 -4.93 12.99 2.95
N ILE A 68 -5.23 12.23 4.00
CA ILE A 68 -6.47 12.34 4.74
C ILE A 68 -6.14 13.12 6.00
N TRP A 69 -6.49 14.39 6.04
CA TRP A 69 -6.11 15.23 7.15
C TRP A 69 -7.21 15.42 8.18
N TYR A 70 -8.40 14.93 7.89
CA TYR A 70 -9.41 14.74 8.91
C TYR A 70 -10.21 13.51 8.50
N HIS A 71 -10.16 12.47 9.31
CA HIS A 71 -10.79 11.22 8.94
C HIS A 71 -11.94 10.89 9.85
N GLU A 72 -13.02 10.43 9.26
CA GLU A 72 -14.16 9.94 9.99
C GLU A 72 -14.72 8.76 9.18
N PRO A 73 -14.86 7.56 9.78
CA PRO A 73 -15.38 6.43 9.03
C PRO A 73 -16.82 6.66 8.59
N ALA A 74 -17.16 6.10 7.44
CA ALA A 74 -18.53 6.16 6.97
C ALA A 74 -19.46 5.45 7.94
N ASP A 75 -19.02 4.34 8.48
CA ASP A 75 -19.76 3.64 9.54
C ASP A 75 -19.30 4.19 10.87
N LYS A 76 -20.14 4.98 11.49
CA LYS A 76 -19.76 5.70 12.69
C LYS A 76 -19.66 4.82 13.94
N SER A 77 -19.99 3.55 13.82
CA SER A 77 -19.74 2.61 14.91
C SER A 77 -18.29 2.17 14.91
N GLN A 78 -17.55 2.46 13.86
CA GLN A 78 -16.13 2.14 13.76
C GLN A 78 -15.32 3.37 14.09
N SER A 79 -14.06 3.19 14.40
CA SER A 79 -13.27 4.33 14.82
C SER A 79 -11.94 4.38 14.09
N TRP A 80 -11.41 5.60 14.04
CA TRP A 80 -10.10 5.90 13.52
C TRP A 80 -9.95 5.54 12.04
N TYR A 81 -8.72 5.57 11.57
CA TYR A 81 -8.46 5.28 10.17
C TYR A 81 -8.70 3.79 9.86
N GLU A 82 -8.67 2.94 10.86
CA GLU A 82 -9.03 1.54 10.63
C GLU A 82 -10.48 1.44 10.18
N GLY A 83 -11.35 2.23 10.78
CA GLY A 83 -12.73 2.25 10.34
C GLY A 83 -12.87 2.79 8.94
N VAL A 84 -12.03 3.77 8.58
CA VAL A 84 -12.02 4.29 7.23
C VAL A 84 -11.57 3.21 6.25
N ALA A 85 -10.60 2.40 6.64
CA ALA A 85 -10.12 1.32 5.76
C ALA A 85 -11.20 0.26 5.54
N ILE A 86 -12.15 0.14 6.44
CA ILE A 86 -13.23 -0.83 6.33
C ILE A 86 -14.42 -0.28 5.57
N SER A 87 -14.89 0.90 5.94
CA SER A 87 -16.16 1.42 5.42
C SER A 87 -16.03 2.65 4.54
N GLY A 88 -14.85 3.25 4.49
CA GLY A 88 -14.64 4.46 3.72
C GLY A 88 -14.82 5.72 4.54
N LEU A 89 -14.82 6.84 3.86
CA LEU A 89 -14.87 8.16 4.48
C LEU A 89 -16.29 8.64 4.62
N SER A 90 -16.58 9.29 5.75
CA SER A 90 -17.84 10.01 5.87
C SER A 90 -17.73 11.32 5.08
N SER A 91 -18.86 11.97 4.89
CA SER A 91 -18.88 13.25 4.17
C SER A 91 -18.18 14.36 4.94
N ASP A 92 -17.96 14.16 6.22
CA ASP A 92 -17.29 15.15 7.04
C ASP A 92 -15.77 15.04 6.99
N SER A 93 -15.26 13.98 6.40
CA SER A 93 -13.82 13.78 6.31
C SER A 93 -13.21 14.76 5.32
N LYS A 94 -11.94 15.04 5.52
CA LYS A 94 -11.22 15.98 4.66
C LYS A 94 -10.00 15.32 4.08
N ILE A 95 -9.87 15.40 2.77
CA ILE A 95 -8.85 14.69 2.04
C ILE A 95 -8.31 15.59 0.93
N SER A 96 -7.03 15.45 0.67
CA SER A 96 -6.39 16.24 -0.37
C SER A 96 -6.68 15.71 -1.76
N GLY A 97 -6.31 16.46 -2.77
CA GLY A 97 -6.30 15.96 -4.12
C GLY A 97 -5.26 14.86 -4.27
N SER A 98 -5.34 14.14 -5.37
CA SER A 98 -4.43 13.04 -5.62
C SER A 98 -3.12 13.56 -6.21
N VAL A 99 -2.02 12.97 -5.77
CA VAL A 99 -0.73 13.20 -6.42
C VAL A 99 -0.31 11.89 -7.06
N ALA A 100 0.40 11.99 -8.16
CA ALA A 100 0.73 10.81 -8.97
C ALA A 100 1.50 9.77 -8.16
N GLN A 101 2.47 10.21 -7.40
CA GLN A 101 3.28 9.31 -6.62
C GLN A 101 3.80 10.00 -5.38
N LYS A 102 3.88 9.27 -4.29
CA LYS A 102 4.41 9.83 -3.04
C LYS A 102 5.25 8.76 -2.37
N ALA A 103 6.42 9.15 -1.93
CA ALA A 103 7.29 8.27 -1.16
C ALA A 103 7.28 8.72 0.28
N ILE A 104 7.06 7.80 1.19
CA ILE A 104 7.10 8.06 2.62
C ILE A 104 8.32 7.32 3.14
N ILE A 105 9.33 8.08 3.55
CA ILE A 105 10.62 7.53 3.94
C ILE A 105 10.78 7.70 5.44
N GLU A 106 10.08 6.88 6.17
CA GLU A 106 10.11 6.85 7.62
C GLU A 106 9.35 5.61 8.05
N ASP A 107 9.32 5.31 9.32
CA ASP A 107 8.55 4.19 9.82
C ASP A 107 7.08 4.43 9.51
N TYR A 108 6.40 3.41 9.09
CA TYR A 108 5.01 3.52 8.69
C TYR A 108 4.26 2.24 9.00
N SER A 109 2.94 2.35 9.02
CA SER A 109 2.08 1.19 9.13
C SER A 109 1.17 1.14 7.91
N VAL A 110 0.76 -0.05 7.55
CA VAL A 110 -0.09 -0.29 6.39
C VAL A 110 -1.37 -0.95 6.86
N THR A 111 -2.50 -0.36 6.50
CA THR A 111 -3.80 -0.95 6.75
C THR A 111 -4.51 -1.09 5.41
N LEU A 112 -4.79 -2.32 5.02
CA LEU A 112 -5.40 -2.56 3.72
C LEU A 112 -6.84 -2.10 3.71
N CYS A 113 -7.25 -1.53 2.60
CA CYS A 113 -8.62 -1.05 2.42
C CYS A 113 -9.48 -2.10 1.77
N THR A 114 -10.74 -2.13 2.14
CA THR A 114 -11.73 -2.92 1.40
C THR A 114 -12.03 -2.22 0.09
N ASP A 115 -12.66 -2.92 -0.82
CA ASP A 115 -13.04 -2.32 -2.11
C ASP A 115 -13.96 -1.14 -1.90
N VAL A 116 -14.87 -1.25 -0.95
CA VAL A 116 -15.79 -0.17 -0.64
C VAL A 116 -15.02 1.05 -0.13
N ALA A 117 -14.04 0.82 0.72
CA ALA A 117 -13.25 1.93 1.24
C ALA A 117 -12.41 2.57 0.15
N GLN A 118 -11.83 1.76 -0.71
CA GLN A 118 -11.04 2.28 -1.82
C GLN A 118 -11.89 3.18 -2.71
N GLU A 119 -13.08 2.70 -3.08
CA GLU A 119 -13.97 3.50 -3.93
C GLU A 119 -14.34 4.80 -3.26
N SER A 120 -14.62 4.74 -1.97
CA SER A 120 -15.01 5.91 -1.21
C SER A 120 -13.88 6.95 -1.20
N ILE A 121 -12.68 6.50 -0.94
CA ILE A 121 -11.54 7.42 -0.85
C ILE A 121 -11.20 7.98 -2.23
N GLU A 122 -11.24 7.15 -3.25
CA GLU A 122 -10.91 7.61 -4.60
C GLU A 122 -11.93 8.59 -5.13
N ALA A 123 -13.18 8.43 -4.76
CA ALA A 123 -14.24 9.29 -5.24
C ALA A 123 -14.42 10.57 -4.41
N ALA A 124 -13.83 10.63 -3.24
CA ALA A 124 -14.03 11.77 -2.36
C ALA A 124 -13.50 13.06 -2.99
N PRO A 125 -14.27 14.13 -2.94
CA PRO A 125 -13.80 15.39 -3.51
C PRO A 125 -12.69 15.98 -2.67
N ALA A 126 -11.73 16.61 -3.32
CA ALA A 126 -10.60 17.22 -2.63
C ALA A 126 -11.07 18.43 -1.86
N HIS A 127 -10.51 18.63 -0.69
CA HIS A 127 -10.80 19.78 0.12
C HIS A 127 -9.60 20.72 0.10
N ALA A 128 -9.87 21.99 -0.06
CA ALA A 128 -8.83 22.98 0.03
C ALA A 128 -8.50 23.19 1.50
N GLN A 129 -7.22 23.25 1.78
CA GLN A 129 -6.80 23.55 3.12
C GLN A 129 -6.76 25.07 3.24
N SER A 130 -7.44 25.59 4.18
CA SER A 130 -7.50 27.04 4.31
C SER A 130 -6.81 27.54 5.55
#